data_e915e099e06f10382dc006eaed9f305a
#
_entry.id   e915e099e06f10382dc006eaed9f305a
#
_cell.length_a   1.000
_cell.length_b   1.000
_cell.length_c   1.000
_cell.angle_alpha   90.00
_cell.angle_beta   90.00
_cell.angle_gamma   90.00
#
_symmetry.space_group_name_H-M   'P 1'
#
loop_
_entity.id
_entity.type
_entity.pdbx_description
1 polymer ?
#
loop_
_entity_poly.entity_id
_entity_poly.type
_entity_poly.pdbx_seq_one_letter_code
_entity_poly.pdbx_strand_id
1 'polypeptide(L)'
;VLDRVVDNFFAETEQVAFCTQNVPPGIDFSNDPLLQGRNFSYLDTQLKRLGSPNFTHIPVNAPKCPMAHFQQDGHMAMRNPQGRVNYEPNSWGAEGGPREDPARGFRSFAAEETGPKTRLRPESFADHYSQARQFYISQTPVEQKHLGDALVFELSKCERPDIRSRVVSHLRHIDGSLAATVADGLGLPLPGPAKAARPTITDLPPSDALSIVRNGPGSFAGRKLGILVTDGADAALFTALVAAVKKEKAVHEVVAPKIGGVTLSDGTKVAAQQKIDGGPSVLFDAVAVIASKDGATLLA
;
A
#
# COMPACT_ATOMS: atom_id res chain seq x y z
N VAL A 1 8.43 -2.77 -2.89
CA VAL A 1 8.44 -2.23 -4.26
C VAL A 1 7.38 -2.98 -5.04
N LEU A 2 6.45 -2.25 -5.64
CA LEU A 2 5.46 -2.81 -6.56
C LEU A 2 6.11 -2.88 -7.95
N ASP A 3 6.13 -4.06 -8.54
CA ASP A 3 6.80 -4.32 -9.81
C ASP A 3 5.81 -4.70 -10.92
N ARG A 4 4.63 -5.17 -10.57
CA ARG A 4 3.57 -5.52 -11.52
C ARG A 4 2.20 -5.63 -10.85
N VAL A 5 1.16 -5.61 -11.64
CA VAL A 5 -0.17 -6.06 -11.24
C VAL A 5 -0.18 -7.60 -11.28
N VAL A 6 -0.70 -8.23 -10.21
CA VAL A 6 -0.76 -9.68 -10.12
C VAL A 6 -1.91 -10.24 -10.96
N ASP A 7 -1.75 -11.45 -11.50
CA ASP A 7 -2.81 -12.13 -12.27
C ASP A 7 -3.87 -12.76 -11.34
N ASN A 8 -3.41 -13.30 -10.21
CA ASN A 8 -4.28 -13.91 -9.22
C ASN A 8 -4.04 -13.28 -7.85
N PHE A 9 -4.88 -12.32 -7.49
CA PHE A 9 -4.78 -11.57 -6.24
C PHE A 9 -4.75 -12.47 -5.01
N PHE A 10 -5.61 -13.47 -4.94
CA PHE A 10 -5.68 -14.34 -3.76
C PHE A 10 -4.38 -15.13 -3.56
N ALA A 11 -3.91 -15.81 -4.60
CA ALA A 11 -2.72 -16.64 -4.52
C ALA A 11 -1.42 -15.86 -4.40
N GLU A 12 -1.33 -14.69 -5.05
CA GLU A 12 -0.09 -13.92 -5.17
C GLU A 12 0.02 -12.77 -4.15
N THR A 13 -1.07 -12.41 -3.48
CA THR A 13 -1.10 -11.27 -2.54
C THR A 13 -1.80 -11.60 -1.23
N GLU A 14 -3.05 -12.05 -1.25
CA GLU A 14 -3.88 -12.23 -0.04
C GLU A 14 -3.30 -13.28 0.92
N GLN A 15 -2.70 -14.34 0.39
CA GLN A 15 -2.09 -15.40 1.18
C GLN A 15 -0.68 -15.06 1.72
N VAL A 16 -0.18 -13.85 1.47
CA VAL A 16 1.13 -13.46 1.98
C VAL A 16 1.16 -13.50 3.50
N ALA A 17 2.22 -14.07 4.06
CA ALA A 17 2.46 -14.13 5.49
C ALA A 17 3.95 -13.88 5.79
N PHE A 18 4.23 -12.84 6.55
CA PHE A 18 5.56 -12.55 7.02
C PHE A 18 5.77 -13.23 8.38
N CYS A 19 6.46 -14.38 8.38
CA CYS A 19 6.76 -15.11 9.62
C CYS A 19 7.95 -14.47 10.32
N THR A 20 7.69 -13.74 11.39
CA THR A 20 8.72 -13.05 12.17
C THR A 20 9.67 -13.98 12.89
N GLN A 21 9.31 -15.25 13.08
CA GLN A 21 10.17 -16.26 13.72
C GLN A 21 11.20 -16.85 12.77
N ASN A 22 11.05 -16.69 11.46
CA ASN A 22 12.02 -17.15 10.48
C ASN A 22 13.11 -16.10 10.31
N VAL A 23 14.09 -16.12 11.21
CA VAL A 23 15.23 -15.21 11.16
C VAL A 23 16.48 -15.92 10.67
N PRO A 24 17.34 -15.25 9.87
CA PRO A 24 18.61 -15.84 9.46
C PRO A 24 19.61 -15.85 10.62
N PRO A 25 20.65 -16.71 10.56
CA PRO A 25 21.75 -16.68 11.52
C PRO A 25 22.36 -15.28 11.67
N GLY A 26 22.67 -14.89 12.89
CA GLY A 26 23.24 -13.57 13.23
C GLY A 26 22.21 -12.47 13.52
N ILE A 27 20.92 -12.77 13.42
CA ILE A 27 19.82 -11.89 13.84
C ILE A 27 19.06 -12.55 14.98
N ASP A 28 18.74 -11.80 16.02
CA ASP A 28 17.92 -12.23 17.14
C ASP A 28 16.95 -11.13 17.54
N PHE A 29 16.03 -11.45 18.44
CA PHE A 29 15.01 -10.54 18.94
C PHE A 29 15.54 -9.77 20.14
N SER A 30 15.18 -8.48 20.20
CA SER A 30 15.41 -7.68 21.41
C SER A 30 14.49 -8.13 22.55
N ASN A 31 14.81 -7.69 23.79
CA ASN A 31 13.99 -7.96 24.97
C ASN A 31 12.70 -7.10 25.04
N ASP A 32 12.37 -6.37 23.99
CA ASP A 32 11.13 -5.59 23.92
C ASP A 32 9.90 -6.50 24.12
N PRO A 33 9.10 -6.30 25.19
CA PRO A 33 7.95 -7.14 25.47
C PRO A 33 6.89 -7.12 24.36
N LEU A 34 6.76 -6.01 23.64
CA LEU A 34 5.84 -5.91 22.50
C LEU A 34 6.30 -6.80 21.35
N LEU A 35 7.60 -6.80 21.03
CA LEU A 35 8.17 -7.67 20.00
C LEU A 35 8.00 -9.14 20.35
N GLN A 36 8.27 -9.52 21.59
CA GLN A 36 8.08 -10.89 22.08
C GLN A 36 6.61 -11.34 21.95
N GLY A 37 5.66 -10.48 22.37
CA GLY A 37 4.23 -10.74 22.22
C GLY A 37 3.78 -10.83 20.76
N ARG A 38 4.35 -10.01 19.88
CA ARG A 38 4.05 -10.05 18.44
C ARG A 38 4.49 -11.34 17.77
N ASN A 39 5.59 -11.95 18.18
CA ASN A 39 6.01 -13.26 17.65
C ASN A 39 4.93 -14.33 17.83
N PHE A 40 4.33 -14.40 19.01
CA PHE A 40 3.21 -15.32 19.27
C PHE A 40 1.97 -14.93 18.45
N SER A 41 1.60 -13.67 18.45
CA SER A 41 0.43 -13.17 17.76
C SER A 41 0.48 -13.44 16.25
N TYR A 42 1.61 -13.19 15.61
CA TYR A 42 1.75 -13.41 14.17
C TYR A 42 1.74 -14.90 13.82
N LEU A 43 2.41 -15.75 14.59
CA LEU A 43 2.36 -17.19 14.35
C LEU A 43 0.95 -17.73 14.49
N ASP A 44 0.25 -17.37 15.56
CA ASP A 44 -1.12 -17.81 15.82
C ASP A 44 -2.08 -17.40 14.69
N THR A 45 -2.05 -16.14 14.29
CA THR A 45 -2.93 -15.66 13.22
C THR A 45 -2.60 -16.29 11.86
N GLN A 46 -1.33 -16.50 11.54
CA GLN A 46 -0.92 -17.09 10.27
C GLN A 46 -1.31 -18.57 10.19
N LEU A 47 -1.15 -19.33 11.27
CA LEU A 47 -1.62 -20.71 11.35
C LEU A 47 -3.14 -20.81 11.14
N LYS A 48 -3.90 -19.94 11.77
CA LYS A 48 -5.38 -19.94 11.67
C LYS A 48 -5.88 -19.41 10.34
N ARG A 49 -5.32 -18.30 9.86
CA ARG A 49 -5.72 -17.67 8.61
C ARG A 49 -5.41 -18.54 7.39
N LEU A 50 -4.26 -19.19 7.37
CA LEU A 50 -3.78 -19.99 6.25
C LEU A 50 -4.00 -21.50 6.44
N GLY A 51 -4.47 -21.91 7.61
CA GLY A 51 -5.00 -23.26 7.86
C GLY A 51 -3.96 -24.37 8.01
N SER A 52 -2.66 -24.07 8.07
CA SER A 52 -1.61 -25.10 8.14
C SER A 52 -0.33 -24.58 8.76
N PRO A 53 0.41 -25.43 9.52
CA PRO A 53 1.76 -25.11 9.96
C PRO A 53 2.75 -24.93 8.79
N ASN A 54 2.43 -25.43 7.60
CA ASN A 54 3.22 -25.27 6.38
C ASN A 54 2.82 -24.08 5.53
N PHE A 55 2.24 -23.03 6.11
CA PHE A 55 1.90 -21.80 5.38
C PHE A 55 3.12 -21.15 4.71
N THR A 56 4.33 -21.42 5.19
CA THR A 56 5.60 -20.99 4.56
C THR A 56 5.95 -21.77 3.27
N HIS A 57 5.20 -22.83 2.94
CA HIS A 57 5.32 -23.54 1.66
C HIS A 57 4.42 -22.96 0.56
N ILE A 58 3.44 -22.13 0.89
CA ILE A 58 2.61 -21.44 -0.11
C ILE A 58 3.54 -20.63 -1.03
N PRO A 59 3.38 -20.69 -2.35
CA PRO A 59 4.35 -20.08 -3.30
C PRO A 59 4.72 -18.63 -3.02
N VAL A 60 3.75 -17.79 -2.60
CA VAL A 60 4.01 -16.38 -2.26
C VAL A 60 4.88 -16.23 -1.01
N ASN A 61 4.88 -17.21 -0.10
CA ASN A 61 5.62 -17.21 1.16
C ASN A 61 6.90 -18.05 1.09
N ALA A 62 7.02 -18.91 0.10
CA ALA A 62 8.15 -19.83 -0.01
C ALA A 62 9.46 -19.07 -0.23
N PRO A 63 10.54 -19.40 0.51
CA PRO A 63 11.83 -18.78 0.31
C PRO A 63 12.34 -19.07 -1.10
N LYS A 64 12.80 -18.04 -1.78
CA LYS A 64 13.45 -18.14 -3.11
C LYS A 64 14.94 -18.49 -3.01
N CYS A 65 15.51 -18.28 -1.85
CA CYS A 65 16.88 -18.64 -1.52
C CYS A 65 16.96 -20.12 -1.09
N PRO A 66 18.08 -20.82 -1.32
CA PRO A 66 18.25 -22.21 -0.87
C PRO A 66 18.30 -22.37 0.66
N MET A 67 18.35 -21.30 1.43
CA MET A 67 18.26 -21.35 2.89
C MET A 67 16.91 -21.92 3.31
N ALA A 68 16.94 -23.10 3.90
CA ALA A 68 15.75 -23.75 4.46
C ALA A 68 15.48 -23.26 5.88
N HIS A 69 14.20 -23.20 6.26
CA HIS A 69 13.81 -22.90 7.64
C HIS A 69 13.68 -24.18 8.50
N PHE A 70 14.02 -25.34 7.96
CA PHE A 70 14.00 -26.68 8.57
C PHE A 70 12.63 -27.15 9.10
N GLN A 71 11.56 -26.42 8.91
CA GLN A 71 10.22 -26.82 9.33
C GLN A 71 9.77 -28.05 8.53
N GLN A 72 9.37 -29.11 9.24
CA GLN A 72 8.94 -30.38 8.69
C GLN A 72 7.70 -30.90 9.45
N ASP A 73 7.17 -32.02 8.96
CA ASP A 73 6.18 -32.86 9.65
C ASP A 73 4.82 -32.20 9.94
N GLY A 74 4.54 -31.03 9.36
CA GLY A 74 3.25 -30.39 9.45
C GLY A 74 2.27 -30.90 8.39
N HIS A 75 0.97 -30.81 8.67
CA HIS A 75 -0.06 -31.09 7.68
C HIS A 75 0.02 -30.10 6.50
N MET A 76 -0.48 -30.54 5.33
CA MET A 76 -0.51 -29.73 4.12
C MET A 76 0.89 -29.28 3.65
N ALA A 77 1.88 -30.14 3.76
CA ALA A 77 3.20 -29.90 3.17
C ALA A 77 3.09 -29.89 1.64
N MET A 78 3.59 -28.83 1.00
CA MET A 78 3.53 -28.64 -0.45
C MET A 78 4.79 -29.14 -1.16
N ARG A 79 5.79 -29.56 -0.42
CA ARG A 79 7.05 -30.12 -0.92
C ARG A 79 7.63 -31.09 0.09
N ASN A 80 8.42 -32.03 -0.40
CA ASN A 80 9.18 -32.91 0.48
C ASN A 80 10.46 -32.18 0.96
N PRO A 81 10.62 -31.94 2.26
CA PRO A 81 11.87 -31.39 2.78
C PRO A 81 13.00 -32.39 2.59
N GLN A 82 14.21 -31.87 2.43
CA GLN A 82 15.41 -32.70 2.40
C GLN A 82 16.07 -32.70 3.79
N GLY A 83 16.71 -33.82 4.11
CA GLY A 83 17.35 -34.01 5.41
C GLY A 83 16.44 -34.73 6.40
N ARG A 84 17.02 -35.13 7.54
CA ARG A 84 16.36 -35.95 8.56
C ARG A 84 15.97 -35.19 9.81
N VAL A 85 16.37 -33.93 9.89
CA VAL A 85 16.20 -33.11 11.07
C VAL A 85 15.60 -31.75 10.71
N ASN A 86 14.94 -31.15 11.66
CA ASN A 86 14.22 -29.89 11.51
C ASN A 86 14.82 -28.77 12.38
N TYR A 87 16.08 -28.86 12.73
CA TYR A 87 16.83 -27.82 13.44
C TYR A 87 18.33 -27.86 13.11
N GLU A 88 19.01 -26.75 13.28
CA GLU A 88 20.44 -26.57 13.11
C GLU A 88 20.98 -25.82 14.34
N PRO A 89 22.13 -26.17 14.93
CA PRO A 89 22.95 -27.33 14.62
C PRO A 89 22.37 -28.65 15.16
N ASN A 90 22.74 -29.76 14.55
CA ASN A 90 22.25 -31.11 14.92
C ASN A 90 23.34 -32.20 14.87
N SER A 91 22.97 -33.45 15.22
CA SER A 91 23.88 -34.57 15.28
C SER A 91 24.33 -35.15 13.94
N TRP A 92 23.74 -34.70 12.83
CA TRP A 92 24.01 -35.24 11.50
C TRP A 92 25.12 -34.49 10.75
N GLY A 93 25.59 -33.39 11.30
CA GLY A 93 26.75 -32.67 10.76
C GLY A 93 28.07 -33.32 11.12
N ALA A 94 29.14 -33.05 10.36
CA ALA A 94 30.48 -33.56 10.56
C ALA A 94 31.10 -33.25 11.94
N GLU A 95 30.56 -32.24 12.62
CA GLU A 95 31.07 -31.72 13.90
C GLU A 95 30.29 -32.21 15.13
N GLY A 96 29.34 -33.13 14.92
CA GLY A 96 28.61 -33.79 16.00
C GLY A 96 27.46 -32.99 16.59
N GLY A 97 26.68 -33.55 17.42
CA GLY A 97 25.49 -33.28 18.17
C GLY A 97 24.87 -31.88 18.21
N PRO A 98 23.62 -31.80 18.69
CA PRO A 98 22.96 -30.52 18.94
C PRO A 98 23.78 -29.67 19.91
N ARG A 99 24.09 -28.44 19.52
CA ARG A 99 24.81 -27.47 20.33
C ARG A 99 24.56 -26.05 19.84
N GLU A 100 24.78 -25.10 20.71
CA GLU A 100 24.90 -23.72 20.29
C GLU A 100 26.16 -23.55 19.44
N ASP A 101 26.01 -23.10 18.22
CA ASP A 101 27.09 -22.83 17.28
C ASP A 101 26.93 -21.41 16.73
N PRO A 102 27.75 -20.45 17.19
CA PRO A 102 27.64 -19.05 16.74
C PRO A 102 27.87 -18.84 15.25
N ALA A 103 28.50 -19.81 14.57
CA ALA A 103 28.76 -19.73 13.13
C ALA A 103 27.59 -20.26 12.28
N ARG A 104 26.76 -21.15 12.82
CA ARG A 104 25.71 -21.84 12.07
C ARG A 104 24.33 -21.71 12.67
N GLY A 105 24.23 -21.54 13.98
CA GLY A 105 22.97 -21.45 14.71
C GLY A 105 22.59 -20.04 15.08
N PHE A 106 21.49 -19.94 15.78
CA PHE A 106 21.05 -18.68 16.39
C PHE A 106 21.92 -18.34 17.58
N ARG A 107 22.12 -17.07 17.77
CA ARG A 107 22.89 -16.52 18.85
C ARG A 107 22.08 -15.44 19.51
N SER A 108 21.76 -15.62 20.78
CA SER A 108 21.04 -14.63 21.56
C SER A 108 21.90 -13.38 21.76
N PHE A 109 21.30 -12.22 21.56
CA PHE A 109 21.91 -10.94 21.84
C PHE A 109 21.80 -10.67 23.34
N ALA A 110 22.95 -10.59 24.00
CA ALA A 110 23.00 -10.23 25.41
C ALA A 110 22.68 -8.73 25.55
N ALA A 111 21.54 -8.41 26.15
CA ALA A 111 21.15 -7.05 26.48
C ALA A 111 20.73 -6.99 27.95
N GLU A 112 21.28 -6.03 28.67
CA GLU A 112 20.85 -5.70 30.02
C GLU A 112 19.84 -4.55 29.95
N GLU A 113 18.62 -4.78 30.41
CA GLU A 113 17.60 -3.76 30.60
C GLU A 113 17.31 -3.65 32.08
N THR A 114 17.78 -2.57 32.71
CA THR A 114 17.57 -2.29 34.12
C THR A 114 16.57 -1.16 34.28
N GLY A 115 15.69 -1.29 35.29
CA GLY A 115 14.73 -0.25 35.65
C GLY A 115 13.27 -0.72 35.67
N PRO A 116 12.36 0.11 36.19
CA PRO A 116 10.95 -0.19 36.22
C PRO A 116 10.37 -0.11 34.80
N LYS A 117 9.57 -1.09 34.40
CA LYS A 117 8.77 -1.03 33.18
C LYS A 117 7.62 -0.07 33.38
N THR A 118 7.64 1.06 32.70
CA THR A 118 6.59 2.10 32.81
C THR A 118 5.98 2.39 31.44
N ARG A 119 4.71 2.80 31.44
CA ARG A 119 4.02 3.26 30.23
C ARG A 119 4.12 4.78 30.14
N LEU A 120 5.32 5.27 29.93
CA LEU A 120 5.56 6.68 29.69
C LEU A 120 5.68 6.93 28.19
N ARG A 121 4.87 7.86 27.68
CA ARG A 121 5.02 8.33 26.33
C ARG A 121 6.25 9.24 26.27
N PRO A 122 7.23 8.98 25.40
CA PRO A 122 8.38 9.87 25.23
C PRO A 122 7.93 11.30 24.88
N GLU A 123 8.66 12.30 25.35
CA GLU A 123 8.35 13.70 25.07
C GLU A 123 8.35 14.04 23.57
N SER A 124 9.17 13.34 22.78
CA SER A 124 9.19 13.48 21.33
C SER A 124 7.83 13.21 20.65
N PHE A 125 6.98 12.39 21.27
CA PHE A 125 5.61 12.15 20.79
C PHE A 125 4.61 13.25 21.16
N ALA A 126 5.00 14.24 21.93
CA ALA A 126 4.15 15.39 22.24
C ALA A 126 3.94 16.32 21.04
N ASP A 127 4.87 16.32 20.08
CA ASP A 127 4.70 17.03 18.83
C ASP A 127 3.86 16.21 17.85
N HIS A 128 2.56 16.45 17.84
CA HIS A 128 1.62 15.71 17.03
C HIS A 128 1.43 16.28 15.61
N TYR A 129 1.88 17.50 15.34
CA TYR A 129 1.44 18.24 14.15
C TYR A 129 2.55 18.70 13.23
N SER A 130 3.79 18.86 13.71
CA SER A 130 4.88 19.46 12.91
C SER A 130 5.19 18.65 11.64
N GLN A 131 5.22 17.31 11.72
CA GLN A 131 5.42 16.46 10.55
C GLN A 131 4.25 16.56 9.56
N ALA A 132 3.02 16.54 10.06
CA ALA A 132 1.84 16.66 9.22
C ALA A 132 1.79 18.02 8.52
N ARG A 133 2.17 19.09 9.23
CA ARG A 133 2.32 20.42 8.64
C ARG A 133 3.41 20.43 7.56
N GLN A 134 4.60 19.91 7.85
CA GLN A 134 5.67 19.85 6.87
C GLN A 134 5.27 19.07 5.62
N PHE A 135 4.57 17.94 5.80
CA PHE A 135 4.01 17.21 4.67
C PHE A 135 3.07 18.09 3.84
N TYR A 136 2.08 18.73 4.48
CA TYR A 136 1.09 19.54 3.78
C TYR A 136 1.69 20.70 3.00
N ILE A 137 2.59 21.47 3.62
CA ILE A 137 3.23 22.63 2.97
C ILE A 137 4.23 22.24 1.88
N SER A 138 4.64 20.96 1.85
CA SER A 138 5.53 20.41 0.81
C SER A 138 4.76 19.96 -0.43
N GLN A 139 3.44 19.88 -0.35
CA GLN A 139 2.60 19.48 -1.48
C GLN A 139 2.39 20.65 -2.45
N THR A 140 2.22 20.33 -3.73
CA THR A 140 1.79 21.32 -4.75
C THR A 140 0.34 21.76 -4.47
N PRO A 141 -0.11 22.90 -5.02
CA PRO A 141 -1.49 23.36 -4.84
C PRO A 141 -2.54 22.32 -5.24
N VAL A 142 -2.27 21.52 -6.28
CA VAL A 142 -3.16 20.44 -6.73
C VAL A 142 -3.24 19.33 -5.70
N GLU A 143 -2.10 18.90 -5.15
CA GLU A 143 -2.04 17.89 -4.09
C GLU A 143 -2.73 18.38 -2.81
N GLN A 144 -2.52 19.64 -2.42
CA GLN A 144 -3.19 20.25 -1.27
C GLN A 144 -4.72 20.29 -1.43
N LYS A 145 -5.18 20.61 -2.66
CA LYS A 145 -6.62 20.55 -2.97
C LYS A 145 -7.14 19.12 -2.83
N HIS A 146 -6.45 18.14 -3.40
CA HIS A 146 -6.84 16.73 -3.29
C HIS A 146 -6.90 16.25 -1.84
N LEU A 147 -5.97 16.69 -1.00
CA LEU A 147 -5.98 16.39 0.45
C LEU A 147 -7.22 16.97 1.14
N GLY A 148 -7.59 18.21 0.82
CA GLY A 148 -8.79 18.84 1.33
C GLY A 148 -10.06 18.09 0.89
N ASP A 149 -10.17 17.80 -0.40
CA ASP A 149 -11.30 17.06 -0.98
C ASP A 149 -11.44 15.65 -0.37
N ALA A 150 -10.29 14.94 -0.20
CA ALA A 150 -10.27 13.61 0.42
C ALA A 150 -10.71 13.63 1.88
N LEU A 151 -10.28 14.63 2.65
CA LEU A 151 -10.71 14.80 4.04
C LEU A 151 -12.22 15.09 4.13
N VAL A 152 -12.75 15.93 3.25
CA VAL A 152 -14.20 16.18 3.18
C VAL A 152 -14.96 14.89 2.85
N PHE A 153 -14.50 14.16 1.82
CA PHE A 153 -15.10 12.90 1.39
C PHE A 153 -15.12 11.86 2.51
N GLU A 154 -14.00 11.62 3.18
CA GLU A 154 -13.93 10.62 4.24
C GLU A 154 -14.68 11.05 5.50
N LEU A 155 -14.58 12.30 5.91
CA LEU A 155 -15.29 12.81 7.07
C LEU A 155 -16.80 12.92 6.86
N SER A 156 -17.26 13.10 5.64
CA SER A 156 -18.70 13.11 5.33
C SER A 156 -19.39 11.79 5.67
N LYS A 157 -18.64 10.67 5.67
CA LYS A 157 -19.13 9.35 6.06
C LYS A 157 -19.28 9.18 7.59
N CYS A 158 -18.67 10.06 8.38
CA CYS A 158 -18.85 10.05 9.83
C CYS A 158 -20.25 10.60 10.16
N GLU A 159 -21.08 9.83 10.83
CA GLU A 159 -22.46 10.27 11.18
C GLU A 159 -22.47 11.36 12.27
N ARG A 160 -21.47 11.35 13.16
CA ARG A 160 -21.42 12.25 14.32
C ARG A 160 -20.69 13.57 14.02
N PRO A 161 -21.40 14.72 14.05
CA PRO A 161 -20.81 16.04 13.76
C PRO A 161 -19.68 16.44 14.74
N ASP A 162 -19.76 16.01 16.02
CA ASP A 162 -18.74 16.29 17.02
C ASP A 162 -17.39 15.65 16.68
N ILE A 163 -17.39 14.48 16.02
CA ILE A 163 -16.16 13.84 15.53
C ILE A 163 -15.57 14.65 14.37
N ARG A 164 -16.40 15.06 13.40
CA ARG A 164 -15.98 15.91 12.30
C ARG A 164 -15.34 17.20 12.80
N SER A 165 -16.04 17.91 13.71
CA SER A 165 -15.54 19.15 14.30
C SER A 165 -14.22 18.95 15.04
N ARG A 166 -14.07 17.85 15.77
CA ARG A 166 -12.84 17.51 16.48
C ARG A 166 -11.67 17.29 15.51
N VAL A 167 -11.88 16.58 14.41
CA VAL A 167 -10.82 16.41 13.40
C VAL A 167 -10.44 17.74 12.80
N VAL A 168 -11.39 18.58 12.43
CA VAL A 168 -11.11 19.94 11.89
C VAL A 168 -10.33 20.79 12.90
N SER A 169 -10.62 20.67 14.20
CA SER A 169 -9.88 21.40 15.25
C SER A 169 -8.38 21.00 15.28
N HIS A 170 -8.06 19.75 14.96
CA HIS A 170 -6.66 19.31 14.81
C HIS A 170 -6.00 19.86 13.53
N LEU A 171 -6.74 19.93 12.43
CA LEU A 171 -6.23 20.52 11.19
C LEU A 171 -5.77 21.97 11.34
N ARG A 172 -6.33 22.70 12.31
CA ARG A 172 -5.91 24.07 12.63
C ARG A 172 -4.44 24.21 13.02
N HIS A 173 -3.82 23.14 13.53
CA HIS A 173 -2.40 23.09 13.84
C HIS A 173 -1.53 22.73 12.64
N ILE A 174 -2.15 22.16 11.61
CA ILE A 174 -1.44 21.78 10.38
C ILE A 174 -1.41 22.96 9.43
N ASP A 175 -2.61 23.44 9.03
CA ASP A 175 -2.76 24.62 8.19
C ASP A 175 -4.18 25.21 8.36
N GLY A 176 -4.23 26.54 8.51
CA GLY A 176 -5.50 27.24 8.72
C GLY A 176 -6.41 27.23 7.50
N SER A 177 -5.87 27.29 6.28
CA SER A 177 -6.64 27.25 5.04
C SER A 177 -7.18 25.85 4.77
N LEU A 178 -6.40 24.81 5.03
CA LEU A 178 -6.88 23.42 4.98
C LEU A 178 -8.06 23.22 5.93
N ALA A 179 -7.91 23.65 7.18
CA ALA A 179 -8.99 23.51 8.17
C ALA A 179 -10.27 24.24 7.75
N ALA A 180 -10.13 25.45 7.20
CA ALA A 180 -11.27 26.23 6.71
C ALA A 180 -11.97 25.55 5.51
N THR A 181 -11.19 25.07 4.53
CA THR A 181 -11.72 24.35 3.36
C THR A 181 -12.49 23.10 3.77
N VAL A 182 -11.92 22.32 4.71
CA VAL A 182 -12.57 21.09 5.17
C VAL A 182 -13.83 21.39 6.00
N ALA A 183 -13.80 22.42 6.86
CA ALA A 183 -14.98 22.85 7.61
C ALA A 183 -16.13 23.26 6.66
N ASP A 184 -15.82 24.09 5.66
CA ASP A 184 -16.78 24.56 4.66
C ASP A 184 -17.39 23.37 3.89
N GLY A 185 -16.55 22.48 3.36
CA GLY A 185 -17.00 21.28 2.64
C GLY A 185 -17.86 20.32 3.46
N LEU A 186 -17.75 20.36 4.79
CA LEU A 186 -18.57 19.58 5.72
C LEU A 186 -19.80 20.34 6.27
N GLY A 187 -19.98 21.60 5.87
CA GLY A 187 -21.04 22.45 6.40
C GLY A 187 -20.90 22.76 7.88
N LEU A 188 -19.68 22.81 8.41
CA LEU A 188 -19.38 23.05 9.83
C LEU A 188 -18.86 24.49 10.03
N PRO A 189 -19.21 25.14 11.14
CA PRO A 189 -18.48 26.32 11.57
C PRO A 189 -17.03 25.92 11.87
N LEU A 190 -16.08 26.80 11.52
CA LEU A 190 -14.66 26.53 11.77
C LEU A 190 -14.40 26.51 13.29
N PRO A 191 -14.02 25.34 13.86
CA PRO A 191 -13.82 25.23 15.30
C PRO A 191 -12.53 25.91 15.75
N GLY A 192 -12.41 26.20 17.04
CA GLY A 192 -11.14 26.59 17.67
C GLY A 192 -10.09 25.46 17.53
N PRO A 193 -8.79 25.77 17.64
CA PRO A 193 -7.74 24.75 17.60
C PRO A 193 -7.86 23.80 18.80
N ALA A 194 -7.60 22.51 18.57
CA ALA A 194 -7.49 21.52 19.64
C ALA A 194 -6.36 21.89 20.62
N LYS A 195 -6.47 21.44 21.88
CA LYS A 195 -5.36 21.64 22.83
C LYS A 195 -4.15 20.82 22.38
N ALA A 196 -3.07 21.49 22.00
CA ALA A 196 -1.82 20.85 21.66
C ALA A 196 -1.01 20.51 22.93
N ALA A 197 -0.39 19.34 22.98
CA ALA A 197 0.53 18.97 24.06
C ALA A 197 1.88 19.72 23.93
N ARG A 198 2.29 20.05 22.69
CA ARG A 198 3.46 20.88 22.37
C ARG A 198 3.10 21.81 21.21
N PRO A 199 3.61 23.04 21.16
CA PRO A 199 3.44 23.91 20.00
C PRO A 199 3.96 23.28 18.71
N THR A 200 3.22 23.48 17.61
CA THR A 200 3.66 23.07 16.28
C THR A 200 4.86 23.89 15.85
N ILE A 201 5.87 23.25 15.30
CA ILE A 201 7.00 23.91 14.66
C ILE A 201 6.52 24.47 13.31
N THR A 202 6.52 25.78 13.16
CA THR A 202 5.95 26.47 12.00
C THR A 202 6.98 26.96 10.99
N ASP A 203 8.25 26.92 11.34
CA ASP A 203 9.39 27.42 10.56
C ASP A 203 10.15 26.30 9.78
N LEU A 204 9.64 25.07 9.82
CA LEU A 204 10.19 23.99 8.99
C LEU A 204 9.95 24.33 7.50
N PRO A 205 10.99 24.25 6.65
CA PRO A 205 10.83 24.49 5.22
C PRO A 205 10.08 23.36 4.54
N PRO A 206 9.42 23.64 3.39
CA PRO A 206 8.94 22.59 2.52
C PRO A 206 10.08 21.64 2.10
N SER A 207 9.75 20.36 1.98
CA SER A 207 10.69 19.32 1.53
C SER A 207 10.21 18.72 0.20
N ASP A 208 11.01 18.87 -0.85
CA ASP A 208 10.68 18.29 -2.15
C ASP A 208 10.58 16.76 -2.10
N ALA A 209 11.30 16.12 -1.17
CA ALA A 209 11.22 14.68 -0.96
C ALA A 209 9.82 14.17 -0.55
N LEU A 210 8.95 15.05 -0.03
CA LEU A 210 7.59 14.71 0.39
C LEU A 210 6.54 14.96 -0.71
N SER A 211 6.91 15.56 -1.83
CA SER A 211 5.98 15.79 -2.95
C SER A 211 6.03 14.64 -3.95
N ILE A 212 4.90 13.97 -4.16
CA ILE A 212 4.76 12.91 -5.16
C ILE A 212 4.95 13.47 -6.58
N VAL A 213 4.40 14.66 -6.84
CA VAL A 213 4.49 15.30 -8.16
C VAL A 213 5.94 15.67 -8.49
N ARG A 214 6.69 16.21 -7.52
CA ARG A 214 8.10 16.60 -7.73
C ARG A 214 9.06 15.41 -7.78
N ASN A 215 8.75 14.33 -7.06
CA ASN A 215 9.56 13.10 -7.02
C ASN A 215 8.99 11.96 -7.85
N GLY A 216 7.94 12.22 -8.60
CA GLY A 216 7.38 11.23 -9.51
C GLY A 216 8.42 10.76 -10.54
N PRO A 217 8.27 9.58 -11.12
CA PRO A 217 9.25 9.00 -12.04
C PRO A 217 9.39 9.79 -13.35
N GLY A 218 8.61 10.83 -13.57
CA GLY A 218 8.60 11.65 -14.79
C GLY A 218 8.22 10.85 -16.05
N SER A 219 7.67 9.64 -15.90
CA SER A 219 7.24 8.79 -17.00
C SER A 219 5.90 8.13 -16.68
N PHE A 220 5.19 7.73 -17.72
CA PHE A 220 3.94 6.96 -17.60
C PHE A 220 4.17 5.45 -17.61
N ALA A 221 5.43 5.00 -17.60
CA ALA A 221 5.79 3.58 -17.61
C ALA A 221 5.17 2.82 -16.42
N GLY A 222 4.61 1.64 -16.70
CA GLY A 222 3.95 0.80 -15.70
C GLY A 222 2.58 1.31 -15.23
N ARG A 223 2.04 2.37 -15.85
CA ARG A 223 0.72 2.92 -15.55
C ARG A 223 -0.34 2.33 -16.47
N LYS A 224 -1.61 2.47 -16.08
CA LYS A 224 -2.76 2.01 -16.84
C LYS A 224 -3.62 3.18 -17.30
N LEU A 225 -3.87 3.27 -18.60
CA LEU A 225 -4.78 4.25 -19.22
C LEU A 225 -6.12 3.61 -19.52
N GLY A 226 -7.22 4.17 -19.01
CA GLY A 226 -8.56 3.88 -19.48
C GLY A 226 -8.89 4.72 -20.73
N ILE A 227 -9.23 4.10 -21.85
CA ILE A 227 -9.63 4.81 -23.05
C ILE A 227 -11.13 4.63 -23.26
N LEU A 228 -11.89 5.66 -22.91
CA LEU A 228 -13.33 5.69 -23.17
C LEU A 228 -13.59 6.04 -24.64
N VAL A 229 -14.20 5.10 -25.36
CA VAL A 229 -14.40 5.19 -26.80
C VAL A 229 -15.87 4.95 -27.15
N THR A 230 -16.40 5.69 -28.11
CA THR A 230 -17.76 5.51 -28.64
C THR A 230 -17.73 5.13 -30.14
N ASP A 231 -18.84 4.59 -30.63
CA ASP A 231 -18.99 4.30 -32.06
C ASP A 231 -18.74 5.55 -32.91
N GLY A 232 -18.04 5.42 -34.01
CA GLY A 232 -17.65 6.52 -34.89
C GLY A 232 -16.51 7.39 -34.38
N ALA A 233 -15.85 7.02 -33.28
CA ALA A 233 -14.68 7.72 -32.77
C ALA A 233 -13.53 7.75 -33.81
N ASP A 234 -12.70 8.78 -33.75
CA ASP A 234 -11.59 8.98 -34.69
C ASP A 234 -10.55 7.85 -34.61
N ALA A 235 -10.41 7.08 -35.69
CA ALA A 235 -9.50 5.93 -35.74
C ALA A 235 -8.03 6.34 -35.70
N ALA A 236 -7.65 7.45 -36.30
CA ALA A 236 -6.28 7.91 -36.33
C ALA A 236 -5.83 8.35 -34.94
N LEU A 237 -6.69 9.11 -34.23
CA LEU A 237 -6.43 9.52 -32.86
C LEU A 237 -6.33 8.34 -31.91
N PHE A 238 -7.26 7.38 -32.00
CA PHE A 238 -7.24 6.16 -31.19
C PHE A 238 -5.93 5.37 -31.40
N THR A 239 -5.56 5.15 -32.68
CA THR A 239 -4.35 4.40 -33.02
C THR A 239 -3.08 5.09 -32.53
N ALA A 240 -3.01 6.42 -32.70
CA ALA A 240 -1.88 7.21 -32.23
C ALA A 240 -1.75 7.17 -30.70
N LEU A 241 -2.87 7.26 -29.95
CA LEU A 241 -2.87 7.16 -28.51
C LEU A 241 -2.39 5.79 -28.03
N VAL A 242 -2.91 4.69 -28.61
CA VAL A 242 -2.49 3.33 -28.26
C VAL A 242 -1.00 3.13 -28.54
N ALA A 243 -0.49 3.64 -29.67
CA ALA A 243 0.93 3.59 -30.00
C ALA A 243 1.80 4.37 -28.98
N ALA A 244 1.34 5.55 -28.56
CA ALA A 244 2.01 6.36 -27.55
C ALA A 244 2.06 5.65 -26.21
N VAL A 245 0.96 5.08 -25.76
CA VAL A 245 0.88 4.30 -24.49
C VAL A 245 1.87 3.13 -24.50
N LYS A 246 1.92 2.38 -25.61
CA LYS A 246 2.87 1.27 -25.77
C LYS A 246 4.33 1.74 -25.77
N LYS A 247 4.61 2.86 -26.42
CA LYS A 247 5.95 3.47 -26.45
C LYS A 247 6.40 3.85 -25.04
N GLU A 248 5.51 4.35 -24.22
CA GLU A 248 5.76 4.70 -22.82
C GLU A 248 5.84 3.47 -21.88
N LYS A 249 5.73 2.26 -22.41
CA LYS A 249 5.70 1.02 -21.62
C LYS A 249 4.56 1.01 -20.58
N ALA A 250 3.45 1.63 -20.92
CA ALA A 250 2.21 1.61 -20.16
C ALA A 250 1.22 0.62 -20.78
N VAL A 251 0.18 0.27 -20.03
CA VAL A 251 -0.93 -0.56 -20.50
C VAL A 251 -2.18 0.28 -20.70
N HIS A 252 -3.11 -0.20 -21.53
CA HIS A 252 -4.42 0.43 -21.67
C HIS A 252 -5.54 -0.59 -21.65
N GLU A 253 -6.71 -0.12 -21.27
CA GLU A 253 -7.98 -0.83 -21.42
C GLU A 253 -8.97 0.06 -22.14
N VAL A 254 -9.73 -0.51 -23.03
CA VAL A 254 -10.81 0.15 -23.73
C VAL A 254 -12.09 0.06 -22.90
N VAL A 255 -12.67 1.20 -22.62
CA VAL A 255 -13.98 1.33 -21.96
C VAL A 255 -14.99 1.78 -23.02
N ALA A 256 -16.09 1.05 -23.17
CA ALA A 256 -17.09 1.35 -24.18
C ALA A 256 -18.52 1.20 -23.64
N PRO A 257 -19.54 1.73 -24.32
CA PRO A 257 -20.95 1.52 -23.95
C PRO A 257 -21.38 0.04 -23.93
N LYS A 258 -20.68 -0.79 -24.70
CA LYS A 258 -20.93 -2.25 -24.79
C LYS A 258 -19.62 -3.03 -24.72
N ILE A 259 -19.63 -4.18 -24.07
CA ILE A 259 -18.45 -5.05 -23.98
C ILE A 259 -17.99 -5.59 -25.36
N GLY A 260 -18.90 -5.70 -26.32
CA GLY A 260 -18.56 -6.01 -27.71
C GLY A 260 -17.72 -4.95 -28.40
N GLY A 261 -17.51 -3.79 -27.75
CA GLY A 261 -16.70 -2.70 -28.22
C GLY A 261 -17.42 -1.74 -29.14
N VAL A 262 -16.64 -1.06 -29.94
CA VAL A 262 -17.08 0.01 -30.86
C VAL A 262 -16.54 -0.21 -32.28
N THR A 263 -17.16 0.46 -33.25
CA THR A 263 -16.65 0.59 -34.60
C THR A 263 -16.13 2.01 -34.78
N LEU A 264 -14.84 2.15 -35.09
CA LEU A 264 -14.20 3.44 -35.31
C LEU A 264 -14.62 4.09 -36.64
N SER A 265 -14.20 5.33 -36.88
CA SER A 265 -14.57 6.12 -38.08
C SER A 265 -14.12 5.50 -39.40
N ASP A 266 -13.11 4.64 -39.40
CA ASP A 266 -12.61 3.91 -40.57
C ASP A 266 -13.23 2.51 -40.75
N GLY A 267 -14.17 2.10 -39.91
CA GLY A 267 -14.79 0.78 -39.89
C GLY A 267 -14.06 -0.27 -39.06
N THR A 268 -12.91 0.07 -38.43
CA THR A 268 -12.18 -0.83 -37.56
C THR A 268 -12.98 -1.13 -36.30
N LYS A 269 -13.12 -2.43 -35.98
CA LYS A 269 -13.75 -2.88 -34.73
C LYS A 269 -12.74 -2.99 -33.60
N VAL A 270 -13.05 -2.37 -32.46
CA VAL A 270 -12.25 -2.40 -31.24
C VAL A 270 -13.07 -3.01 -30.13
N ALA A 271 -12.61 -4.14 -29.58
CA ALA A 271 -13.25 -4.76 -28.44
C ALA A 271 -12.99 -3.97 -27.16
N ALA A 272 -13.96 -3.95 -26.25
CA ALA A 272 -13.81 -3.32 -24.93
C ALA A 272 -13.47 -4.35 -23.86
N GLN A 273 -12.60 -3.97 -22.95
CA GLN A 273 -12.31 -4.71 -21.74
C GLN A 273 -13.30 -4.37 -20.62
N GLN A 274 -13.83 -3.16 -20.65
CA GLN A 274 -14.77 -2.66 -19.64
C GLN A 274 -16.01 -2.06 -20.30
N LYS A 275 -17.17 -2.31 -19.68
CA LYS A 275 -18.39 -1.54 -19.98
C LYS A 275 -18.38 -0.27 -19.15
N ILE A 276 -18.91 0.84 -19.68
CA ILE A 276 -18.91 2.14 -19.00
C ILE A 276 -19.55 2.08 -17.58
N ASP A 277 -20.62 1.30 -17.41
CA ASP A 277 -21.31 1.13 -16.13
C ASP A 277 -20.52 0.29 -15.11
N GLY A 278 -19.49 -0.45 -15.54
CA GLY A 278 -18.72 -1.38 -14.72
C GLY A 278 -17.22 -1.10 -14.69
N GLY A 279 -16.77 -0.06 -15.38
CA GLY A 279 -15.36 0.33 -15.47
C GLY A 279 -15.11 1.71 -14.84
N PRO A 280 -15.19 1.85 -13.50
CA PRO A 280 -15.03 3.15 -12.86
C PRO A 280 -13.61 3.71 -13.07
N SER A 281 -13.50 5.03 -13.19
CA SER A 281 -12.24 5.72 -13.47
C SER A 281 -11.13 5.44 -12.44
N VAL A 282 -11.50 5.03 -11.22
CA VAL A 282 -10.56 4.64 -10.16
C VAL A 282 -9.68 3.43 -10.50
N LEU A 283 -10.06 2.63 -11.51
CA LEU A 283 -9.26 1.49 -11.99
C LEU A 283 -8.07 1.90 -12.85
N PHE A 284 -7.96 3.19 -13.18
CA PHE A 284 -6.97 3.71 -14.11
C PHE A 284 -6.15 4.84 -13.48
N ASP A 285 -4.88 4.95 -13.86
CA ASP A 285 -4.00 6.06 -13.47
C ASP A 285 -4.36 7.35 -14.24
N ALA A 286 -4.93 7.20 -15.43
CA ALA A 286 -5.45 8.29 -16.24
C ALA A 286 -6.60 7.78 -17.13
N VAL A 287 -7.46 8.71 -17.58
CA VAL A 287 -8.54 8.40 -18.52
C VAL A 287 -8.43 9.34 -19.71
N ALA A 288 -8.49 8.76 -20.91
CA ALA A 288 -8.65 9.50 -22.16
C ALA A 288 -10.05 9.26 -22.73
N VAL A 289 -10.66 10.30 -23.27
CA VAL A 289 -11.98 10.20 -23.91
C VAL A 289 -11.83 10.49 -25.39
N ILE A 290 -12.24 9.54 -26.24
CA ILE A 290 -12.29 9.67 -27.70
C ILE A 290 -13.73 9.38 -28.12
N ALA A 291 -14.55 10.42 -28.14
CA ALA A 291 -15.95 10.32 -28.48
C ALA A 291 -16.20 10.84 -29.89
N SER A 292 -17.10 10.20 -30.64
CA SER A 292 -17.72 10.80 -31.81
C SER A 292 -18.72 11.89 -31.39
N LYS A 293 -19.21 12.66 -32.35
CA LYS A 293 -20.25 13.69 -32.09
C LYS A 293 -21.50 13.08 -31.44
N ASP A 294 -21.96 11.94 -31.98
CA ASP A 294 -23.13 11.25 -31.44
C ASP A 294 -22.80 10.56 -30.10
N GLY A 295 -21.57 10.06 -29.97
CA GLY A 295 -21.06 9.49 -28.72
C GLY A 295 -20.93 10.49 -27.59
N ALA A 296 -20.60 11.74 -27.87
CA ALA A 296 -20.60 12.81 -26.86
C ALA A 296 -21.97 13.04 -26.24
N THR A 297 -23.04 12.95 -27.06
CA THR A 297 -24.41 13.03 -26.56
C THR A 297 -24.82 11.85 -25.68
N LEU A 298 -24.25 10.67 -25.94
CA LEU A 298 -24.47 9.48 -25.11
C LEU A 298 -23.79 9.58 -23.74
N LEU A 299 -22.69 10.36 -23.67
CA LEU A 299 -21.88 10.50 -22.44
C LEU A 299 -22.32 11.68 -21.57
N ALA A 300 -23.15 12.58 -22.11
CA ALA A 300 -23.70 13.73 -21.40
C ALA A 300 -24.96 13.34 -20.62
#